data_4110d887d26f3176c61e9cb59b1f5994
#
_entry.id   4110d887d26f3176c61e9cb59b1f5994
#
_cell.length_a   1.000
_cell.length_b   1.000
_cell.length_c   1.000
_cell.angle_alpha   90.00
_cell.angle_beta   90.00
_cell.angle_gamma   90.00
#
_symmetry.space_group_name_H-M   'P 1'
#
loop_
_entity.id
_entity.type
_entity.pdbx_description
1 polymer ?
#
loop_
_entity_poly.entity_id
_entity_poly.type
_entity_poly.pdbx_seq_one_letter_code
_entity_poly.pdbx_strand_id
1 'polypeptide(L)'
;MHQEIACCAETELHIADIERVKKCLPDEELIYDAAELFKVFGDSTRMKILYLLLESELCVCDIVSLLGATQSAVSHQLRILKQSRLIRFRKQGRSVFYSLADDHVRTILDNGMEHIME
;
A
#
# COMPACT_ATOMS: atom_id res chain seq x y z
N MET A 1 -12.69 -21.16 -0.38
CA MET A 1 -12.72 -22.42 -1.11
C MET A 1 -11.53 -23.27 -0.70
N HIS A 2 -11.79 -24.43 -0.17
CA HIS A 2 -10.72 -25.32 0.25
C HIS A 2 -10.37 -26.29 -0.86
N GLN A 3 -9.12 -26.27 -1.23
CA GLN A 3 -8.56 -27.33 -2.05
C GLN A 3 -7.94 -28.36 -1.13
N GLU A 4 -8.24 -29.61 -1.41
CA GLU A 4 -7.59 -30.69 -0.72
C GLU A 4 -6.10 -30.66 -1.04
N ILE A 5 -5.28 -30.54 0.00
CA ILE A 5 -3.84 -30.51 -0.16
C ILE A 5 -3.33 -31.95 -0.11
N ALA A 6 -2.88 -32.45 -1.24
CA ALA A 6 -2.30 -33.78 -1.30
C ALA A 6 -0.91 -33.75 -0.66
N CYS A 7 -0.65 -34.69 0.24
CA CYS A 7 0.68 -34.87 0.81
C CYS A 7 1.60 -35.50 -0.22
N CYS A 8 2.83 -34.97 -0.32
CA CYS A 8 3.84 -35.52 -1.21
C CYS A 8 4.35 -36.86 -0.69
N ALA A 9 4.47 -37.86 -1.57
CA ALA A 9 4.98 -39.18 -1.21
C ALA A 9 6.49 -39.17 -0.99
N GLU A 10 7.22 -38.21 -1.54
CA GLU A 10 8.68 -38.14 -1.51
C GLU A 10 9.17 -37.09 -0.53
N THR A 11 8.97 -37.35 0.75
CA THR A 11 9.27 -36.41 1.83
C THR A 11 10.76 -36.04 1.90
N GLU A 12 11.64 -36.98 1.65
CA GLU A 12 13.08 -36.76 1.75
C GLU A 12 13.62 -35.79 0.70
N LEU A 13 13.07 -35.80 -0.50
CA LEU A 13 13.46 -34.89 -1.57
C LEU A 13 13.05 -33.46 -1.28
N HIS A 14 12.05 -33.24 -0.42
CA HIS A 14 11.53 -31.92 -0.11
C HIS A 14 12.14 -31.27 1.13
N ILE A 15 12.77 -32.05 2.00
CA ILE A 15 13.34 -31.54 3.25
C ILE A 15 14.36 -30.42 3.01
N ALA A 16 15.31 -30.65 2.10
CA ALA A 16 16.34 -29.65 1.78
C ALA A 16 15.74 -28.38 1.18
N ASP A 17 14.70 -28.52 0.33
CA ASP A 17 14.00 -27.37 -0.25
C ASP A 17 13.20 -26.63 0.79
N ILE A 18 12.53 -27.32 1.69
CA ILE A 18 11.77 -26.72 2.78
C ILE A 18 12.69 -25.89 3.68
N GLU A 19 13.85 -26.43 4.05
CA GLU A 19 14.83 -25.73 4.87
C GLU A 19 15.35 -24.47 4.16
N ARG A 20 15.63 -24.58 2.87
CA ARG A 20 16.10 -23.46 2.07
C ARG A 20 15.04 -22.34 1.99
N VAL A 21 13.80 -22.70 1.70
CA VAL A 21 12.68 -21.75 1.59
C VAL A 21 12.41 -21.08 2.93
N LYS A 22 12.43 -21.86 4.01
CA LYS A 22 12.23 -21.34 5.36
C LYS A 22 13.26 -20.27 5.72
N LYS A 23 14.52 -20.46 5.31
CA LYS A 23 15.59 -19.48 5.56
C LYS A 23 15.41 -18.20 4.76
N CYS A 24 14.68 -18.25 3.66
CA CYS A 24 14.40 -17.08 2.82
C CYS A 24 13.21 -16.26 3.31
N LEU A 25 12.45 -16.80 4.25
CA LEU A 25 11.29 -16.08 4.81
C LEU A 25 11.79 -14.89 5.63
N PRO A 26 11.23 -13.68 5.39
CA PRO A 26 11.57 -12.53 6.23
C PRO A 26 11.17 -12.76 7.68
N ASP A 27 11.77 -12.01 8.60
CA ASP A 27 11.38 -12.04 9.99
C ASP A 27 9.90 -11.76 10.16
N GLU A 28 9.25 -12.40 11.13
CA GLU A 28 7.83 -12.22 11.40
C GLU A 28 7.46 -10.76 11.63
N GLU A 29 8.31 -10.00 12.28
CA GLU A 29 8.10 -8.58 12.53
C GLU A 29 8.03 -7.78 11.23
N LEU A 30 8.91 -8.08 10.28
CA LEU A 30 8.89 -7.44 8.97
C LEU A 30 7.66 -7.85 8.17
N ILE A 31 7.25 -9.10 8.26
CA ILE A 31 6.04 -9.59 7.60
C ILE A 31 4.81 -8.87 8.17
N TYR A 32 4.76 -8.73 9.48
CA TYR A 32 3.67 -8.00 10.13
C TYR A 32 3.61 -6.54 9.64
N ASP A 33 4.75 -5.87 9.61
CA ASP A 33 4.82 -4.48 9.16
C ASP A 33 4.40 -4.34 7.69
N ALA A 34 4.82 -5.28 6.84
CA ALA A 34 4.40 -5.32 5.44
C ALA A 34 2.89 -5.52 5.31
N ALA A 35 2.33 -6.43 6.10
CA ALA A 35 0.89 -6.67 6.11
C ALA A 35 0.11 -5.42 6.54
N GLU A 36 0.59 -4.72 7.55
CA GLU A 36 -0.02 -3.46 8.00
C GLU A 36 0.04 -2.39 6.91
N LEU A 37 1.15 -2.31 6.18
CA LEU A 37 1.30 -1.40 5.05
C LEU A 37 0.23 -1.70 3.98
N PHE A 38 0.08 -2.95 3.61
CA PHE A 38 -0.90 -3.33 2.58
C PHE A 38 -2.35 -3.12 3.04
N LYS A 39 -2.62 -3.18 4.32
CA LYS A 39 -3.95 -2.80 4.84
C LYS A 39 -4.26 -1.33 4.58
N VAL A 40 -3.26 -0.47 4.67
CA VAL A 40 -3.44 0.96 4.37
C VAL A 40 -3.81 1.14 2.90
N PHE A 41 -3.18 0.40 1.99
CA PHE A 41 -3.56 0.39 0.58
C PHE A 41 -4.96 -0.20 0.36
N GLY A 42 -5.42 -1.06 1.23
CA GLY A 42 -6.65 -1.83 1.06
C GLY A 42 -7.96 -1.07 1.30
N ASP A 43 -7.95 0.25 1.30
CA ASP A 43 -9.13 1.09 1.45
C ASP A 43 -9.35 1.91 0.18
N SER A 44 -10.58 1.87 -0.34
CA SER A 44 -10.87 2.51 -1.63
C SER A 44 -10.69 4.03 -1.61
N THR A 45 -11.04 4.69 -0.51
CA THR A 45 -10.85 6.14 -0.40
C THR A 45 -9.37 6.50 -0.38
N ARG A 46 -8.58 5.77 0.39
CA ARG A 46 -7.13 5.98 0.42
C ARG A 46 -6.50 5.70 -0.94
N MET A 47 -6.94 4.64 -1.62
CA MET A 47 -6.46 4.35 -2.97
C MET A 47 -6.76 5.49 -3.93
N LYS A 48 -7.96 6.06 -3.88
CA LYS A 48 -8.31 7.21 -4.72
C LYS A 48 -7.38 8.39 -4.47
N ILE A 49 -7.11 8.69 -3.19
CA ILE A 49 -6.20 9.78 -2.84
C ILE A 49 -4.80 9.52 -3.42
N LEU A 50 -4.30 8.31 -3.26
CA LEU A 50 -2.99 7.95 -3.80
C LEU A 50 -2.93 8.10 -5.32
N TYR A 51 -3.97 7.69 -6.04
CA TYR A 51 -4.03 7.86 -7.49
C TYR A 51 -4.12 9.33 -7.90
N LEU A 52 -4.81 10.16 -7.14
CA LEU A 52 -4.80 11.60 -7.39
C LEU A 52 -3.40 12.19 -7.23
N LEU A 53 -2.70 11.78 -6.17
CA LEU A 53 -1.34 12.26 -5.90
C LEU A 53 -0.31 11.68 -6.85
N LEU A 54 -0.62 10.57 -7.51
CA LEU A 54 0.21 10.02 -8.58
C LEU A 54 0.28 11.00 -9.76
N GLU A 55 -0.81 11.70 -10.02
CA GLU A 55 -0.90 12.63 -11.13
C GLU A 55 -0.36 14.02 -10.80
N SER A 56 -0.55 14.48 -9.56
CA SER A 56 -0.20 15.86 -9.19
C SER A 56 -0.06 16.01 -7.69
N GLU A 57 0.77 16.95 -7.29
CA GLU A 57 0.79 17.46 -5.93
C GLU A 57 -0.48 18.27 -5.68
N LEU A 58 -1.18 18.02 -4.57
CA LEU A 58 -2.49 18.59 -4.29
C LEU A 58 -2.60 19.04 -2.83
N CYS A 59 -3.38 20.11 -2.59
CA CYS A 59 -3.76 20.51 -1.25
C CYS A 59 -5.05 19.79 -0.83
N VAL A 60 -5.43 19.92 0.45
CA VAL A 60 -6.65 19.29 0.98
C VAL A 60 -7.89 19.74 0.21
N CYS A 61 -7.98 21.04 -0.11
CA CYS A 61 -9.14 21.58 -0.83
C CYS A 61 -9.32 20.94 -2.21
N ASP A 62 -8.22 20.69 -2.90
CA ASP A 62 -8.25 20.02 -4.21
C ASP A 62 -8.78 18.60 -4.07
N ILE A 63 -8.29 17.88 -3.08
CA ILE A 63 -8.69 16.49 -2.85
C ILE A 63 -10.16 16.41 -2.45
N VAL A 64 -10.61 17.29 -1.57
CA VAL A 64 -12.02 17.39 -1.17
C VAL A 64 -12.91 17.59 -2.40
N SER A 65 -12.52 18.53 -3.26
CA SER A 65 -13.26 18.83 -4.49
C SER A 65 -13.31 17.62 -5.43
N LEU A 66 -12.17 16.97 -5.63
CA LEU A 66 -12.06 15.84 -6.56
C LEU A 66 -12.83 14.61 -6.06
N LEU A 67 -12.84 14.37 -4.76
CA LEU A 67 -13.51 13.21 -4.17
C LEU A 67 -14.98 13.46 -3.83
N GLY A 68 -15.39 14.72 -3.72
CA GLY A 68 -16.72 15.04 -3.23
C GLY A 68 -16.94 14.62 -1.77
N ALA A 69 -15.88 14.59 -0.99
CA ALA A 69 -15.89 14.21 0.41
C ALA A 69 -15.77 15.44 1.32
N THR A 70 -15.98 15.26 2.62
CA THR A 70 -15.79 16.33 3.59
C THR A 70 -14.30 16.56 3.87
N GLN A 71 -13.96 17.77 4.30
CA GLN A 71 -12.59 18.10 4.67
C GLN A 71 -12.10 17.22 5.83
N SER A 72 -12.95 16.97 6.83
CA SER A 72 -12.56 16.15 7.97
C SER A 72 -12.29 14.69 7.56
N ALA A 73 -13.09 14.15 6.64
CA ALA A 73 -12.88 12.79 6.14
C ALA A 73 -11.56 12.69 5.36
N VAL A 74 -11.29 13.64 4.48
CA VAL A 74 -10.05 13.69 3.71
C VAL A 74 -8.85 13.86 4.63
N SER A 75 -8.92 14.79 5.58
CA SER A 75 -7.83 15.04 6.53
C SER A 75 -7.52 13.80 7.36
N HIS A 76 -8.54 13.04 7.75
CA HIS A 76 -8.37 11.79 8.49
C HIS A 76 -7.60 10.75 7.64
N GLN A 77 -7.97 10.59 6.38
CA GLN A 77 -7.31 9.66 5.47
C GLN A 77 -5.87 10.10 5.17
N LEU A 78 -5.64 11.39 4.99
CA LEU A 78 -4.29 11.91 4.79
C LEU A 78 -3.39 11.67 5.99
N ARG A 79 -3.94 11.75 7.21
CA ARG A 79 -3.19 11.45 8.43
C ARG A 79 -2.73 9.98 8.44
N ILE A 80 -3.62 9.06 8.09
CA ILE A 80 -3.29 7.63 8.01
C ILE A 80 -2.18 7.39 6.98
N LEU A 81 -2.32 7.96 5.80
CA LEU A 81 -1.34 7.81 4.72
C LEU A 81 0.02 8.40 5.11
N LYS A 82 0.03 9.52 5.79
CA LYS A 82 1.26 10.16 6.24
C LYS A 82 1.95 9.33 7.32
N GLN A 83 1.19 8.81 8.30
CA GLN A 83 1.72 7.94 9.35
C GLN A 83 2.33 6.66 8.77
N SER A 84 1.78 6.18 7.67
CA SER A 84 2.27 4.98 6.96
C SER A 84 3.42 5.29 6.01
N ARG A 85 3.86 6.54 5.94
CA ARG A 85 4.96 7.01 5.08
C ARG A 85 4.70 6.82 3.59
N LEU A 86 3.44 6.84 3.19
CA LEU A 86 3.06 6.72 1.78
C LEU A 86 2.97 8.08 1.10
N ILE A 87 2.77 9.14 1.87
CA ILE A 87 2.72 10.51 1.37
C ILE A 87 3.59 11.40 2.24
N ARG A 88 3.97 12.52 1.66
CA ARG A 88 4.68 13.60 2.34
C ARG A 88 3.95 14.92 2.05
N PHE A 89 4.28 15.94 2.80
CA PHE A 89 3.69 17.25 2.61
C PHE A 89 4.74 18.34 2.66
N ARG A 90 4.40 19.47 2.08
CA ARG A 90 5.15 20.71 2.20
C ARG A 90 4.20 21.87 2.44
N LYS A 91 4.67 22.86 3.15
CA LYS A 91 3.90 24.08 3.36
C LYS A 91 4.35 25.15 2.39
N GLN A 92 3.38 25.86 1.81
CA GLN A 92 3.64 27.02 1.00
C GLN A 92 2.62 28.10 1.38
N GLY A 93 3.06 29.10 2.13
CA GLY A 93 2.17 30.07 2.74
C GLY A 93 1.22 29.39 3.73
N ARG A 94 -0.07 29.54 3.52
CA ARG A 94 -1.11 28.93 4.36
C ARG A 94 -1.56 27.57 3.83
N SER A 95 -1.09 27.20 2.66
CA SER A 95 -1.48 25.95 2.01
C SER A 95 -0.51 24.85 2.36
N VAL A 96 -1.04 23.63 2.48
CA VAL A 96 -0.26 22.40 2.66
C VAL A 96 -0.50 21.54 1.43
N PHE A 97 0.58 21.19 0.74
CA PHE A 97 0.51 20.35 -0.46
C PHE A 97 1.04 18.96 -0.16
N TYR A 98 0.30 17.98 -0.62
CA TYR A 98 0.63 16.56 -0.44
C TYR A 98 1.11 15.96 -1.73
N SER A 99 2.06 15.03 -1.61
CA SER A 99 2.60 14.27 -2.74
C SER A 99 2.95 12.86 -2.29
N LEU A 100 3.16 11.96 -3.23
CA LEU A 100 3.62 10.61 -2.90
C LEU A 100 5.01 10.69 -2.26
N ALA A 101 5.26 9.82 -1.30
CA ALA A 101 6.50 9.86 -0.52
C ALA A 101 7.73 9.56 -1.40
N ASP A 102 7.62 8.58 -2.29
CA ASP A 102 8.74 8.15 -3.13
C ASP A 102 8.24 7.32 -4.31
N ASP A 103 9.20 6.86 -5.13
CA ASP A 103 8.90 6.05 -6.31
C ASP A 103 8.42 4.64 -5.96
N HIS A 104 8.70 4.14 -4.78
CA HIS A 104 8.18 2.84 -4.35
C HIS A 104 6.65 2.82 -4.33
N VAL A 105 6.05 3.91 -3.84
CA VAL A 105 4.59 4.03 -3.78
C VAL A 105 4.00 4.02 -5.19
N ARG A 106 4.61 4.76 -6.11
CA ARG A 106 4.22 4.78 -7.52
C ARG A 106 4.27 3.37 -8.11
N THR A 107 5.37 2.67 -7.90
CA THR A 107 5.56 1.32 -8.44
C THR A 107 4.52 0.34 -7.92
N ILE A 108 4.19 0.41 -6.63
CA ILE A 108 3.17 -0.46 -6.03
C ILE A 108 1.80 -0.19 -6.67
N LEU A 109 1.43 1.08 -6.83
CA LEU A 109 0.17 1.46 -7.44
C LEU A 109 0.09 1.01 -8.90
N ASP A 110 1.14 1.26 -9.67
CA ASP A 110 1.19 0.89 -11.08
C ASP A 110 1.12 -0.63 -11.27
N ASN A 111 1.90 -1.38 -10.49
CA ASN A 111 1.92 -2.83 -10.57
C ASN A 111 0.58 -3.44 -10.14
N GLY A 112 -0.03 -2.92 -9.09
CA GLY A 112 -1.33 -3.39 -8.62
C GLY A 112 -2.42 -3.18 -9.67
N MET A 113 -2.45 -2.01 -10.29
CA MET A 113 -3.43 -1.71 -11.32
C MET A 113 -3.20 -2.55 -12.58
N GLU A 114 -1.95 -2.68 -13.01
CA GLU A 114 -1.60 -3.52 -14.15
C GLU A 114 -2.04 -4.97 -13.93
N HIS A 115 -1.82 -5.50 -12.74
CA HIS A 115 -2.23 -6.86 -12.40
C HIS A 115 -3.74 -7.06 -12.51
N ILE A 116 -4.53 -6.08 -12.03
CA ILE A 116 -6.00 -6.15 -12.08
C ILE A 116 -6.51 -6.08 -13.51
N MET A 117 -5.85 -5.31 -14.37
CA MET A 117 -6.27 -5.09 -15.76
C MET A 117 -5.82 -6.17 -16.74
N GLU A 118 -5.04 -7.14 -16.29
CA GLU A 118 -4.60 -8.27 -17.13
C GLU A 118 -5.77 -9.12 -17.63
#